data_2b970f23044bd476b6060a28fa43b233
#
_entry.id   2b970f23044bd476b6060a28fa43b233
#
_cell.length_a   1.000
_cell.length_b   1.000
_cell.length_c   1.000
_cell.angle_alpha   90.00
_cell.angle_beta   90.00
_cell.angle_gamma   90.00
#
_symmetry.space_group_name_H-M   'P 1'
#
loop_
_entity.id
_entity.type
_entity.pdbx_description
1 polymer ?
#
loop_
_entity_poly.entity_id
_entity_poly.type
_entity_poly.pdbx_seq_one_letter_code
_entity_poly.pdbx_strand_id
1 'polypeptide(L)' 'MTEILVVQSKVKEVISQHEMNSSGDLADALSAKVEHLLKEAINRAQKNGRKTVRPEDL' A
#
# COMPACT_ATOMS: atom_id res chain seq x y z
N MET A 1 -8.46 -8.55 -11.44
CA MET A 1 -8.89 -7.37 -10.69
C MET A 1 -8.06 -7.23 -9.43
N THR A 2 -7.50 -6.07 -9.21
CA THR A 2 -6.69 -5.82 -8.02
C THR A 2 -7.61 -5.69 -6.80
N GLU A 3 -7.30 -6.45 -5.77
CA GLU A 3 -8.01 -6.35 -4.51
C GLU A 3 -7.67 -5.02 -3.83
N ILE A 4 -8.67 -4.38 -3.21
CA ILE A 4 -8.44 -3.10 -2.54
C ILE A 4 -7.79 -3.35 -1.19
N LEU A 5 -6.55 -2.87 -1.05
CA LEU A 5 -5.74 -3.06 0.16
C LEU A 5 -5.71 -1.84 1.07
N VAL A 6 -6.42 -0.77 0.69
CA VAL A 6 -6.43 0.48 1.45
C VAL A 6 -7.86 0.91 1.74
N VAL A 7 -8.05 1.65 2.84
CA VAL A 7 -9.35 2.21 3.19
C VAL A 7 -9.53 3.50 2.40
N GLN A 8 -10.48 3.51 1.46
CA GLN A 8 -10.71 4.65 0.57
C GLN A 8 -11.01 5.94 1.30
N SER A 9 -11.84 5.87 2.35
CA SER A 9 -12.21 7.06 3.11
C SER A 9 -10.99 7.70 3.79
N LYS A 10 -10.05 6.90 4.25
CA LYS A 10 -8.83 7.40 4.88
C LYS A 10 -7.88 8.00 3.87
N VAL A 11 -7.78 7.41 2.69
CA VAL A 11 -6.98 7.95 1.58
C VAL A 11 -7.51 9.32 1.19
N LYS A 12 -8.83 9.45 1.01
CA LYS A 12 -9.46 10.72 0.68
C LYS A 12 -9.23 11.77 1.76
N GLU A 13 -9.30 11.35 3.02
CA GLU A 13 -9.07 12.25 4.16
C GLU A 13 -7.66 12.84 4.13
N VAL A 14 -6.63 12.00 3.91
CA VAL A 14 -5.25 12.47 3.82
C VAL A 14 -5.08 13.47 2.67
N ILE A 15 -5.65 13.17 1.50
CA ILE A 15 -5.55 14.05 0.34
C ILE A 15 -6.28 15.36 0.58
N SER A 16 -7.45 15.32 1.24
CA SER A 16 -8.22 16.51 1.56
C SER A 16 -7.50 17.44 2.53
N GLN A 17 -6.71 16.88 3.45
CA GLN A 17 -5.90 17.68 4.38
C GLN A 17 -4.89 18.56 3.65
N HIS A 18 -4.51 18.19 2.43
CA HIS A 18 -3.60 18.95 1.59
C HIS A 18 -4.34 19.80 0.54
N GLU A 19 -5.65 19.99 0.72
CA GLU A 19 -6.51 20.78 -0.17
C GLU A 19 -6.52 20.26 -1.61
N MET A 20 -6.42 18.93 -1.78
CA MET A 20 -6.45 18.27 -3.08
C MET A 20 -7.64 17.33 -3.18
N ASN A 21 -7.98 16.97 -4.39
CA ASN A 21 -9.03 15.99 -4.67
C ASN A 21 -8.40 14.69 -5.13
N SER A 22 -9.11 13.58 -4.92
CA SER A 22 -8.69 12.27 -5.40
C SER A 22 -9.57 11.81 -6.56
N SER A 23 -8.98 11.14 -7.55
CA SER A 23 -9.73 10.56 -8.64
C SER A 23 -10.43 9.27 -8.18
N GLY A 24 -11.45 8.84 -8.95
CA GLY A 24 -12.23 7.67 -8.58
C GLY A 24 -11.46 6.36 -8.62
N ASP A 25 -10.38 6.30 -9.39
CA ASP A 25 -9.57 5.09 -9.54
C ASP A 25 -8.27 5.12 -8.71
N LEU A 26 -8.12 6.14 -7.86
CA LEU A 26 -6.89 6.28 -7.07
C LEU A 26 -6.70 5.11 -6.11
N ALA A 27 -7.76 4.64 -5.46
CA ALA A 27 -7.64 3.55 -4.49
C ALA A 27 -7.17 2.26 -5.16
N ASP A 28 -7.62 1.98 -6.39
CA ASP A 28 -7.18 0.80 -7.13
C ASP A 28 -5.70 0.88 -7.47
N ALA A 29 -5.26 2.03 -7.97
CA ALA A 29 -3.86 2.26 -8.31
C ALA A 29 -2.97 2.19 -7.06
N LEU A 30 -3.44 2.78 -5.95
CA LEU A 30 -2.70 2.76 -4.69
C LEU A 30 -2.61 1.34 -4.14
N SER A 31 -3.69 0.56 -4.24
CA SER A 31 -3.69 -0.84 -3.79
C SER A 31 -2.66 -1.67 -4.56
N ALA A 32 -2.51 -1.43 -5.86
CA ALA A 32 -1.50 -2.10 -6.67
C ALA A 32 -0.10 -1.76 -6.19
N LYS A 33 0.15 -0.50 -5.83
CA LYS A 33 1.43 -0.07 -5.28
C LYS A 33 1.71 -0.67 -3.91
N VAL A 34 0.70 -0.75 -3.05
CA VAL A 34 0.82 -1.37 -1.74
C VAL A 34 1.16 -2.85 -1.89
N GLU A 35 0.47 -3.54 -2.80
CA GLU A 35 0.74 -4.96 -3.08
C GLU A 35 2.19 -5.16 -3.52
N HIS A 36 2.69 -4.29 -4.39
CA HIS A 36 4.07 -4.35 -4.85
C HIS A 36 5.07 -4.17 -3.70
N LEU A 37 4.81 -3.18 -2.83
CA LEU A 37 5.65 -2.94 -1.65
C LEU A 37 5.66 -4.14 -0.72
N LEU A 38 4.51 -4.77 -0.52
CA LEU A 38 4.39 -5.95 0.33
C LEU A 38 5.17 -7.13 -0.25
N LYS A 39 5.10 -7.33 -1.57
CA LYS A 39 5.86 -8.40 -2.23
C LYS A 39 7.36 -8.21 -2.08
N GLU A 40 7.83 -6.98 -2.21
CA GLU A 40 9.25 -6.66 -1.98
C GLU A 40 9.65 -6.91 -0.54
N ALA A 41 8.81 -6.52 0.42
CA ALA A 41 9.07 -6.73 1.83
C ALA A 41 9.11 -8.22 2.17
N ILE A 42 8.20 -9.01 1.60
CA ILE A 42 8.17 -10.46 1.77
C ILE A 42 9.48 -11.08 1.27
N ASN A 43 9.92 -10.65 0.09
CA ASN A 43 11.16 -11.13 -0.50
C ASN A 43 12.36 -10.83 0.39
N ARG A 44 12.42 -9.62 0.96
CA ARG A 44 13.50 -9.24 1.88
C ARG A 44 13.49 -10.08 3.15
N ALA A 45 12.31 -10.30 3.73
CA ALA A 45 12.18 -11.13 4.92
C ALA A 45 12.64 -12.55 4.65
N GLN A 46 12.24 -13.12 3.51
CA GLN A 46 12.64 -14.48 3.12
C GLN A 46 14.15 -14.61 2.93
N LYS A 47 14.78 -13.61 2.31
CA LYS A 47 16.23 -13.60 2.12
C LYS A 47 16.99 -13.59 3.43
N ASN A 48 16.39 -13.00 4.46
CA ASN A 48 16.98 -12.96 5.80
C ASN A 48 16.54 -14.12 6.67
N GLY A 49 15.89 -15.13 6.09
CA GLY A 49 15.47 -16.33 6.81
C GLY A 49 14.34 -16.12 7.80
N ARG A 50 13.59 -15.02 7.66
CA ARG A 50 12.49 -14.71 8.55
C ARG A 50 11.15 -15.08 7.89
N LYS A 51 10.18 -15.42 8.73
CA LYS A 51 8.81 -15.70 8.28
C LYS A 51 7.85 -14.56 8.64
N THR A 52 8.37 -13.49 9.25
CA THR A 52 7.58 -12.32 9.63
C THR A 52 8.10 -11.10 8.88
N VAL A 53 7.21 -10.41 8.18
CA VAL A 53 7.54 -9.15 7.50
C VAL A 53 7.53 -8.04 8.55
N ARG A 54 8.58 -7.23 8.57
CA ARG A 54 8.75 -6.15 9.54
C ARG A 54 8.79 -4.80 8.84
N PRO A 55 8.54 -3.70 9.59
CA PRO A 55 8.59 -2.35 8.99
C PRO A 55 9.91 -2.03 8.28
N GLU A 56 11.02 -2.54 8.79
CA GLU A 56 12.34 -2.32 8.16
C GLU A 56 12.51 -3.05 6.83
N ASP A 57 11.61 -3.95 6.50
CA ASP A 57 11.63 -4.66 5.22
C ASP A 57 11.03 -3.82 4.08
N LEU A 58 10.30 -2.77 4.41
CA LEU A 58 9.66 -1.90 3.39
C LEU A 58 10.64 -0.99 2.66
#